data_aae14dda35c943c6668465964cacfd28
#
_entry.id   aae14dda35c943c6668465964cacfd28
#
_cell.length_a   1.000
_cell.length_b   1.000
_cell.length_c   1.000
_cell.angle_alpha   90.00
_cell.angle_beta   90.00
_cell.angle_gamma   90.00
#
_symmetry.space_group_name_H-M   'P 1'
#
loop_
_entity.id
_entity.type
_entity.pdbx_description
1 polymer ?
#
loop_
_entity_poly.entity_id
_entity_poly.type
_entity_poly.pdbx_seq_one_letter_code
_entity_poly.pdbx_strand_id
1 'polypeptide(L)'
;MSVRAQSRGQTRVTEVSRTIHRASDPYRHGVECVTGSPEETEALAARLAGLLRAGDVVAVSGELGAGKTTFVRGAARALGVQEPVSSPTFTIGHRYEAPVPVAHLDLYRLAGIDPEEWGDLEPYFDGTVAFVEWPEHGGHWLPEARATVTLNHVDESHRQVSIDSEDDLGL
;
A
#
# COMPACT_ATOMS: atom_id res chain seq x y z
N MET A 1 17.36 32.14 40.94
CA MET A 1 17.79 31.31 39.77
C MET A 1 16.68 30.35 39.46
N SER A 2 15.90 30.69 38.42
CA SER A 2 14.69 29.94 38.04
C SER A 2 15.02 29.10 36.78
N VAL A 3 14.98 27.78 36.92
CA VAL A 3 15.20 26.86 35.81
C VAL A 3 13.83 26.62 35.16
N ARG A 4 13.65 27.12 33.94
CA ARG A 4 12.49 26.83 33.11
C ARG A 4 12.60 25.39 32.55
N ALA A 5 11.65 24.55 32.91
CA ALA A 5 11.44 23.26 32.25
C ALA A 5 10.86 23.49 30.85
N GLN A 6 11.58 23.02 29.84
CA GLN A 6 11.08 22.95 28.47
C GLN A 6 10.13 21.76 28.36
N SER A 7 8.87 22.04 28.07
CA SER A 7 7.88 21.02 27.72
C SER A 7 8.20 20.44 26.33
N ARG A 8 8.54 19.16 26.30
CA ARG A 8 8.63 18.37 25.06
C ARG A 8 7.23 18.27 24.45
N GLY A 9 7.09 18.76 23.22
CA GLY A 9 5.88 18.63 22.44
C GLY A 9 5.57 17.15 22.18
N GLN A 10 4.53 16.66 22.79
CA GLN A 10 3.89 15.40 22.39
C GLN A 10 3.15 15.67 21.08
N THR A 11 3.64 15.09 20.00
CA THR A 11 2.91 15.01 18.75
C THR A 11 1.64 14.21 19.01
N ARG A 12 0.51 14.90 19.07
CA ARG A 12 -0.82 14.26 19.10
C ARG A 12 -0.96 13.51 17.79
N VAL A 13 -0.87 12.20 17.84
CA VAL A 13 -1.39 11.33 16.79
C VAL A 13 -2.90 11.54 16.81
N THR A 14 -3.42 12.20 15.78
CA THR A 14 -4.85 12.43 15.61
C THR A 14 -5.52 11.05 15.54
N GLU A 15 -6.51 10.87 16.39
CA GLU A 15 -7.27 9.63 16.53
C GLU A 15 -7.84 9.24 15.18
N VAL A 16 -7.28 8.19 14.58
CA VAL A 16 -7.80 7.60 13.33
C VAL A 16 -9.19 7.09 13.66
N SER A 17 -10.20 7.73 13.09
CA SER A 17 -11.60 7.35 13.30
C SER A 17 -11.79 5.95 12.73
N ARG A 18 -11.79 4.94 13.61
CA ARG A 18 -12.02 3.55 13.25
C ARG A 18 -13.50 3.37 12.96
N THR A 19 -13.90 3.49 11.73
CA THR A 19 -15.19 2.99 11.29
C THR A 19 -14.96 1.60 10.72
N ILE A 20 -15.23 0.58 11.53
CA ILE A 20 -15.25 -0.81 11.07
C ILE A 20 -16.54 -0.99 10.30
N HIS A 21 -16.53 -0.82 8.99
CA HIS A 21 -17.60 -1.30 8.14
C HIS A 21 -17.33 -2.79 7.85
N ARG A 22 -18.22 -3.65 8.32
CA ARG A 22 -18.28 -5.02 7.81
C ARG A 22 -18.53 -4.92 6.31
N ALA A 23 -17.55 -5.32 5.52
CA ALA A 23 -17.74 -5.57 4.11
C ALA A 23 -18.96 -6.51 3.93
N SER A 24 -19.61 -6.43 2.79
CA SER A 24 -20.78 -7.28 2.45
C SER A 24 -20.46 -8.79 2.45
N ASP A 25 -19.19 -9.15 2.58
CA ASP A 25 -18.71 -10.53 2.76
C ASP A 25 -18.35 -10.76 4.23
N PRO A 26 -19.01 -11.71 4.94
CA PRO A 26 -18.77 -12.02 6.35
C PRO A 26 -17.38 -12.61 6.63
N TYR A 27 -16.60 -12.95 5.59
CA TYR A 27 -15.27 -13.54 5.69
C TYR A 27 -14.15 -12.53 5.39
N ARG A 28 -14.45 -11.26 5.11
CA ARG A 28 -13.45 -10.21 4.91
C ARG A 28 -13.41 -9.25 6.08
N HIS A 29 -12.20 -8.96 6.52
CA HIS A 29 -11.91 -7.95 7.53
C HIS A 29 -11.49 -6.66 6.83
N GLY A 30 -12.25 -5.59 7.02
CA GLY A 30 -12.00 -4.29 6.39
C GLY A 30 -11.69 -3.21 7.42
N VAL A 31 -10.70 -2.37 7.11
CA VAL A 31 -10.40 -1.13 7.82
C VAL A 31 -10.61 0.03 6.86
N GLU A 32 -11.35 1.03 7.31
CA GLU A 32 -11.57 2.25 6.55
C GLU A 32 -11.14 3.45 7.40
N CYS A 33 -10.36 4.34 6.81
CA CYS A 33 -9.92 5.56 7.48
C CYS A 33 -9.71 6.69 6.48
N VAL A 34 -9.62 7.92 6.99
CA VAL A 34 -9.26 9.10 6.20
C VAL A 34 -7.88 9.56 6.64
N THR A 35 -6.99 9.77 5.65
CA THR A 35 -5.67 10.38 5.86
C THR A 35 -5.68 11.82 5.35
N GLY A 36 -5.12 12.74 6.12
CA GLY A 36 -5.08 14.19 5.81
C GLY A 36 -3.76 14.64 5.21
N SER A 37 -2.79 13.73 5.05
CA SER A 37 -1.50 14.04 4.43
C SER A 37 -0.84 12.80 3.82
N PRO A 38 0.17 12.99 2.94
CA PRO A 38 1.00 11.90 2.44
C PRO A 38 1.68 11.10 3.56
N GLU A 39 2.14 11.77 4.61
CA GLU A 39 2.81 11.15 5.76
C GLU A 39 1.86 10.23 6.54
N GLU A 40 0.60 10.62 6.69
CA GLU A 40 -0.42 9.77 7.33
C GLU A 40 -0.74 8.55 6.47
N THR A 41 -0.79 8.72 5.14
CA THR A 41 -0.95 7.60 4.20
C THR A 41 0.23 6.64 4.26
N GLU A 42 1.47 7.16 4.31
CA GLU A 42 2.68 6.35 4.47
C GLU A 42 2.69 5.62 5.83
N ALA A 43 2.25 6.28 6.91
CA ALA A 43 2.19 5.66 8.23
C ALA A 43 1.16 4.51 8.31
N LEU A 44 0.02 4.66 7.65
CA LEU A 44 -0.97 3.58 7.53
C LEU A 44 -0.38 2.40 6.74
N ALA A 45 0.27 2.68 5.61
CA ALA A 45 0.94 1.67 4.78
C ALA A 45 2.03 0.92 5.56
N ALA A 46 2.79 1.62 6.41
CA ALA A 46 3.81 1.02 7.27
C ALA A 46 3.22 0.03 8.29
N ARG A 47 2.00 0.30 8.81
CA ARG A 47 1.31 -0.65 9.69
C ARG A 47 0.93 -1.92 8.95
N LEU A 48 0.34 -1.81 7.75
CA LEU A 48 0.06 -2.97 6.91
C LEU A 48 1.34 -3.76 6.60
N ALA A 49 2.41 -3.07 6.22
CA ALA A 49 3.69 -3.69 5.87
C ALA A 49 4.26 -4.56 7.00
N GLY A 50 4.06 -4.18 8.27
CA GLY A 50 4.49 -4.96 9.43
C GLY A 50 3.83 -6.35 9.56
N LEU A 51 2.78 -6.62 8.79
CA LEU A 51 2.01 -7.87 8.78
C LEU A 51 2.28 -8.73 7.53
N LEU A 52 3.02 -8.18 6.57
CA LEU A 52 3.30 -8.83 5.29
C LEU A 52 4.58 -9.67 5.36
N ARG A 53 4.64 -10.68 4.49
CA ARG A 53 5.77 -11.61 4.34
C ARG A 53 6.13 -11.77 2.87
N ALA A 54 7.32 -12.24 2.59
CA ALA A 54 7.71 -12.63 1.24
C ALA A 54 6.70 -13.62 0.64
N GLY A 55 6.26 -13.36 -0.58
CA GLY A 55 5.21 -14.05 -1.29
C GLY A 55 3.81 -13.39 -1.18
N ASP A 56 3.63 -12.43 -0.27
CA ASP A 56 2.36 -11.70 -0.19
C ASP A 56 2.22 -10.69 -1.33
N VAL A 57 1.00 -10.58 -1.85
CA VAL A 57 0.62 -9.60 -2.87
C VAL A 57 -0.37 -8.60 -2.26
N VAL A 58 -0.16 -7.32 -2.52
CA VAL A 58 -1.05 -6.24 -2.13
C VAL A 58 -1.54 -5.54 -3.40
N ALA A 59 -2.83 -5.66 -3.67
CA ALA A 59 -3.49 -4.94 -4.75
C ALA A 59 -3.79 -3.50 -4.31
N VAL A 60 -3.37 -2.50 -5.09
CA VAL A 60 -3.54 -1.08 -4.76
C VAL A 60 -4.33 -0.39 -5.86
N SER A 61 -5.59 -0.13 -5.60
CA SER A 61 -6.54 0.50 -6.52
C SER A 61 -6.82 1.96 -6.16
N GLY A 62 -7.36 2.69 -7.11
CA GLY A 62 -7.77 4.08 -6.93
C GLY A 62 -7.46 4.94 -8.15
N GLU A 63 -8.09 6.11 -8.24
CA GLU A 63 -7.94 7.04 -9.35
C GLU A 63 -6.50 7.55 -9.51
N LEU A 64 -6.22 8.15 -10.66
CA LEU A 64 -4.94 8.82 -10.89
C LEU A 64 -4.73 9.94 -9.86
N GLY A 65 -3.57 9.99 -9.22
CA GLY A 65 -3.25 10.96 -8.18
C GLY A 65 -3.86 10.66 -6.80
N ALA A 66 -4.58 9.54 -6.61
CA ALA A 66 -5.17 9.18 -5.31
C ALA A 66 -4.15 8.85 -4.21
N GLY A 67 -2.86 8.70 -4.54
CA GLY A 67 -1.81 8.44 -3.56
C GLY A 67 -1.35 6.98 -3.48
N LYS A 68 -1.64 6.16 -4.49
CA LYS A 68 -1.20 4.74 -4.54
C LYS A 68 0.30 4.59 -4.34
N THR A 69 1.10 5.31 -5.13
CA THR A 69 2.57 5.31 -5.00
C THR A 69 3.04 5.83 -3.64
N THR A 70 2.32 6.79 -3.03
CA THR A 70 2.60 7.26 -1.67
C THR A 70 2.40 6.14 -0.66
N PHE A 71 1.32 5.38 -0.78
CA PHE A 71 1.05 4.21 0.04
C PHE A 71 2.17 3.16 -0.12
N VAL A 72 2.49 2.77 -1.36
CA VAL A 72 3.56 1.81 -1.65
C VAL A 72 4.91 2.28 -1.07
N ARG A 73 5.23 3.57 -1.17
CA ARG A 73 6.45 4.15 -0.61
C ARG A 73 6.54 3.98 0.90
N GLY A 74 5.45 4.23 1.62
CA GLY A 74 5.39 4.05 3.07
C GLY A 74 5.59 2.59 3.48
N ALA A 75 4.92 1.68 2.79
CA ALA A 75 5.06 0.24 3.01
C ALA A 75 6.48 -0.26 2.72
N ALA A 76 7.05 0.11 1.58
CA ALA A 76 8.39 -0.30 1.18
C ALA A 76 9.47 0.19 2.17
N ARG A 77 9.37 1.43 2.65
CA ARG A 77 10.26 1.95 3.70
C ARG A 77 10.16 1.14 5.00
N ALA A 78 8.95 0.77 5.40
CA ALA A 78 8.75 -0.06 6.60
C ALA A 78 9.32 -1.47 6.46
N LEU A 79 9.36 -2.01 5.23
CA LEU A 79 10.01 -3.28 4.89
C LEU A 79 11.54 -3.16 4.78
N GLY A 80 12.10 -1.95 4.89
CA GLY A 80 13.53 -1.71 4.94
C GLY A 80 14.16 -1.24 3.63
N VAL A 81 13.36 -0.88 2.61
CA VAL A 81 13.87 -0.28 1.37
C VAL A 81 14.49 1.08 1.67
N GLN A 82 15.77 1.26 1.26
CA GLN A 82 16.55 2.48 1.48
C GLN A 82 16.55 3.40 0.25
N GLU A 83 16.29 2.84 -0.92
CA GLU A 83 16.23 3.58 -2.18
C GLU A 83 14.97 4.45 -2.28
N PRO A 84 15.00 5.52 -3.08
CA PRO A 84 13.79 6.29 -3.39
C PRO A 84 12.75 5.42 -4.12
N VAL A 85 11.55 5.30 -3.55
CA VAL A 85 10.44 4.59 -4.20
C VAL A 85 9.61 5.57 -5.00
N SER A 86 9.50 5.31 -6.30
CA SER A 86 8.71 6.08 -7.25
C SER A 86 7.86 5.15 -8.12
N SER A 87 6.81 5.67 -8.76
CA SER A 87 6.00 4.88 -9.69
C SER A 87 6.89 4.38 -10.84
N PRO A 88 6.83 3.07 -11.17
CA PRO A 88 7.59 2.49 -12.29
C PRO A 88 6.92 2.77 -13.65
N THR A 89 6.54 4.02 -13.89
CA THR A 89 5.72 4.47 -15.03
C THR A 89 6.28 4.04 -16.39
N PHE A 90 7.58 3.80 -16.51
CA PHE A 90 8.24 3.47 -17.78
C PHE A 90 8.68 2.00 -17.88
N THR A 91 8.76 1.28 -16.76
CA THR A 91 9.34 -0.06 -16.68
C THR A 91 8.35 -1.14 -16.21
N ILE A 92 7.07 -0.80 -16.03
CA ILE A 92 5.99 -1.65 -15.49
C ILE A 92 6.26 -2.11 -14.05
N GLY A 93 7.48 -2.52 -13.72
CA GLY A 93 7.85 -2.99 -12.39
C GLY A 93 9.25 -2.55 -11.97
N HIS A 94 9.44 -2.46 -10.66
CA HIS A 94 10.73 -2.24 -10.00
C HIS A 94 10.86 -3.18 -8.81
N ARG A 95 12.05 -3.80 -8.65
CA ARG A 95 12.36 -4.64 -7.51
C ARG A 95 13.39 -3.93 -6.64
N TYR A 96 13.08 -3.80 -5.37
CA TYR A 96 13.92 -3.14 -4.35
C TYR A 96 14.54 -4.19 -3.43
N GLU A 97 15.85 -4.04 -3.20
CA GLU A 97 16.56 -4.86 -2.22
C GLU A 97 16.26 -4.36 -0.80
N ALA A 98 15.84 -5.29 0.05
CA ALA A 98 15.53 -5.06 1.46
C ALA A 98 15.64 -6.38 2.22
N PRO A 99 15.62 -6.38 3.58
CA PRO A 99 15.55 -7.62 4.37
C PRO A 99 14.38 -8.53 3.96
N VAL A 100 13.25 -7.92 3.57
CA VAL A 100 12.16 -8.56 2.82
C VAL A 100 12.09 -7.84 1.48
N PRO A 101 12.52 -8.47 0.37
CA PRO A 101 12.53 -7.82 -0.93
C PRO A 101 11.13 -7.33 -1.34
N VAL A 102 11.07 -6.16 -1.97
CA VAL A 102 9.82 -5.53 -2.38
C VAL A 102 9.76 -5.42 -3.89
N ALA A 103 8.65 -5.82 -4.49
CA ALA A 103 8.33 -5.52 -5.88
C ALA A 103 7.22 -4.46 -5.93
N HIS A 104 7.37 -3.49 -6.82
CA HIS A 104 6.38 -2.47 -7.11
C HIS A 104 6.04 -2.50 -8.59
N LEU A 105 4.82 -2.85 -8.92
CA LEU A 105 4.30 -2.91 -10.28
C LEU A 105 3.23 -1.82 -10.47
N ASP A 106 3.22 -1.21 -11.65
CA ASP A 106 2.20 -0.24 -12.08
C ASP A 106 1.67 -0.68 -13.45
N LEU A 107 0.48 -1.23 -13.44
CA LEU A 107 -0.14 -1.82 -14.63
C LEU A 107 -1.01 -0.81 -15.42
N TYR A 108 -0.98 0.48 -15.06
CA TYR A 108 -1.83 1.53 -15.66
C TYR A 108 -1.81 1.53 -17.20
N ARG A 109 -0.64 1.26 -17.79
CA ARG A 109 -0.45 1.31 -19.26
C ARG A 109 -0.77 0.02 -19.98
N LEU A 110 -1.02 -1.07 -19.25
CA LEU A 110 -1.36 -2.33 -19.86
C LEU A 110 -2.84 -2.33 -20.23
N ALA A 111 -3.15 -2.82 -21.42
CA ALA A 111 -4.52 -3.03 -21.87
C ALA A 111 -5.05 -4.43 -21.49
N GLY A 112 -4.32 -5.14 -20.67
CA GLY A 112 -4.46 -6.53 -20.26
C GLY A 112 -3.07 -7.16 -20.27
N ILE A 113 -2.96 -8.40 -19.83
CA ILE A 113 -1.71 -9.18 -19.81
C ILE A 113 -1.90 -10.39 -20.73
N ASP A 114 -0.97 -10.59 -21.65
CA ASP A 114 -0.87 -11.81 -22.43
C ASP A 114 0.17 -12.80 -21.82
N PRO A 115 0.30 -14.05 -22.34
CA PRO A 115 1.24 -15.02 -21.79
C PRO A 115 2.72 -14.60 -21.87
N GLU A 116 3.11 -13.79 -22.86
CA GLU A 116 4.49 -13.31 -23.01
C GLU A 116 4.77 -12.20 -21.99
N GLU A 117 3.87 -11.24 -21.85
CA GLU A 117 3.95 -10.19 -20.84
C GLU A 117 3.92 -10.76 -19.42
N TRP A 118 3.14 -11.84 -19.19
CA TRP A 118 3.15 -12.52 -17.90
C TRP A 118 4.53 -13.11 -17.59
N GLY A 119 5.19 -13.72 -18.54
CA GLY A 119 6.54 -14.26 -18.36
C GLY A 119 7.54 -13.20 -17.87
N ASP A 120 7.37 -11.96 -18.27
CA ASP A 120 8.21 -10.83 -17.81
C ASP A 120 7.81 -10.31 -16.41
N LEU A 121 6.55 -10.49 -16.03
CA LEU A 121 6.01 -10.00 -14.73
C LEU A 121 6.13 -11.03 -13.62
N GLU A 122 5.99 -12.33 -13.92
CA GLU A 122 6.01 -13.41 -12.92
C GLU A 122 7.21 -13.35 -11.98
N PRO A 123 8.46 -13.05 -12.43
CA PRO A 123 9.62 -12.98 -11.54
C PRO A 123 9.53 -11.91 -10.46
N TYR A 124 8.69 -10.88 -10.63
CA TYR A 124 8.51 -9.85 -9.58
C TYR A 124 7.81 -10.39 -8.34
N PHE A 125 7.05 -11.45 -8.45
CA PHE A 125 6.31 -12.05 -7.35
C PHE A 125 7.14 -13.08 -6.56
N ASP A 126 8.26 -13.54 -7.13
CA ASP A 126 9.07 -14.58 -6.50
C ASP A 126 9.88 -14.05 -5.30
N GLY A 127 9.50 -14.49 -4.12
CA GLY A 127 10.19 -14.18 -2.87
C GLY A 127 10.13 -12.71 -2.44
N THR A 128 9.18 -11.93 -2.97
CA THR A 128 8.98 -10.52 -2.63
C THR A 128 7.68 -10.29 -1.87
N VAL A 129 7.54 -9.12 -1.26
CA VAL A 129 6.22 -8.50 -1.04
C VAL A 129 5.93 -7.66 -2.26
N ALA A 130 4.91 -8.04 -3.04
CA ALA A 130 4.57 -7.37 -4.29
C ALA A 130 3.40 -6.40 -4.09
N PHE A 131 3.63 -5.12 -4.42
CA PHE A 131 2.58 -4.11 -4.50
C PHE A 131 2.22 -3.88 -5.96
N VAL A 132 0.95 -4.02 -6.31
CA VAL A 132 0.45 -3.91 -7.69
C VAL A 132 -0.54 -2.77 -7.76
N GLU A 133 -0.15 -1.66 -8.41
CA GLU A 133 -1.07 -0.57 -8.76
C GLU A 133 -1.84 -0.93 -10.04
N TRP A 134 -3.13 -0.55 -10.10
CA TRP A 134 -4.05 -0.86 -11.20
C TRP A 134 -4.23 -2.37 -11.45
N PRO A 135 -4.51 -3.16 -10.39
CA PRO A 135 -4.58 -4.62 -10.48
C PRO A 135 -5.66 -5.11 -11.45
N GLU A 136 -6.69 -4.30 -11.73
CA GLU A 136 -7.74 -4.60 -12.70
C GLU A 136 -7.21 -4.83 -14.12
N HIS A 137 -6.05 -4.26 -14.48
CA HIS A 137 -5.40 -4.48 -15.77
C HIS A 137 -4.66 -5.82 -15.83
N GLY A 138 -4.34 -6.41 -14.69
CA GLY A 138 -3.68 -7.72 -14.62
C GLY A 138 -4.64 -8.91 -14.73
N GLY A 139 -5.91 -8.69 -14.39
CA GLY A 139 -6.97 -9.70 -14.48
C GLY A 139 -6.62 -11.00 -13.74
N HIS A 140 -6.89 -12.13 -14.38
CA HIS A 140 -6.69 -13.47 -13.81
C HIS A 140 -5.21 -13.92 -13.74
N TRP A 141 -4.30 -13.17 -14.31
CA TRP A 141 -2.87 -13.48 -14.26
C TRP A 141 -2.25 -13.17 -12.91
N LEU A 142 -2.78 -12.19 -12.19
CA LEU A 142 -2.22 -11.80 -10.89
C LEU A 142 -2.46 -12.89 -9.85
N PRO A 143 -1.45 -13.16 -9.00
CA PRO A 143 -1.66 -13.98 -7.81
C PRO A 143 -2.73 -13.39 -6.90
N GLU A 144 -3.36 -14.24 -6.09
CA GLU A 144 -4.34 -13.82 -5.11
C GLU A 144 -3.74 -12.78 -4.15
N ALA A 145 -4.45 -11.67 -3.99
CA ALA A 145 -3.99 -10.60 -3.13
C ALA A 145 -4.34 -10.91 -1.65
N ARG A 146 -3.32 -10.91 -0.78
CA ARG A 146 -3.49 -10.99 0.67
C ARG A 146 -4.27 -9.79 1.22
N ALA A 147 -4.06 -8.62 0.64
CA ALA A 147 -4.81 -7.42 0.97
C ALA A 147 -5.11 -6.60 -0.28
N THR A 148 -6.29 -6.00 -0.30
CA THR A 148 -6.69 -5.02 -1.32
C THR A 148 -6.81 -3.66 -0.65
N VAL A 149 -6.10 -2.68 -1.18
CA VAL A 149 -6.08 -1.29 -0.73
C VAL A 149 -6.76 -0.42 -1.79
N THR A 150 -7.76 0.33 -1.38
CA THR A 150 -8.44 1.29 -2.27
C THR A 150 -8.26 2.70 -1.73
N LEU A 151 -7.75 3.60 -2.56
CA LEU A 151 -7.57 5.02 -2.22
C LEU A 151 -8.50 5.88 -3.07
N ASN A 152 -9.30 6.73 -2.42
CA ASN A 152 -10.21 7.67 -3.06
C ASN A 152 -9.90 9.09 -2.60
N HIS A 153 -10.10 10.06 -3.51
CA HIS A 153 -10.06 11.47 -3.15
C HIS A 153 -11.28 11.82 -2.28
N VAL A 154 -11.05 12.49 -1.16
CA VAL A 154 -12.11 13.16 -0.38
C VAL A 154 -12.12 14.65 -0.75
N ASP A 155 -10.93 15.27 -0.73
CA ASP A 155 -10.66 16.63 -1.16
C ASP A 155 -9.20 16.79 -1.61
N GLU A 156 -8.69 18.01 -1.71
CA GLU A 156 -7.31 18.27 -2.15
C GLU A 156 -6.24 17.59 -1.28
N SER A 157 -6.46 17.51 0.03
CA SER A 157 -5.50 17.00 1.01
C SER A 157 -5.89 15.65 1.62
N HIS A 158 -7.18 15.30 1.64
CA HIS A 158 -7.66 14.10 2.30
C HIS A 158 -7.90 12.94 1.33
N ARG A 159 -7.57 11.74 1.81
CA ARG A 159 -7.81 10.47 1.10
C ARG A 159 -8.58 9.53 2.01
N GLN A 160 -9.64 8.93 1.47
CA GLN A 160 -10.26 7.77 2.08
C GLN A 160 -9.46 6.55 1.66
N VAL A 161 -9.01 5.78 2.63
CA VAL A 161 -8.25 4.55 2.41
C VAL A 161 -9.02 3.38 3.02
N SER A 162 -9.36 2.41 2.19
CA SER A 162 -9.96 1.14 2.59
C SER A 162 -8.94 0.03 2.39
N ILE A 163 -8.80 -0.84 3.39
CA ILE A 163 -7.93 -2.02 3.33
C ILE A 163 -8.79 -3.23 3.66
N ASP A 164 -8.94 -4.15 2.71
CA ASP A 164 -9.68 -5.40 2.85
C ASP A 164 -8.72 -6.59 2.81
N SER A 165 -8.94 -7.56 3.68
CA SER A 165 -8.16 -8.80 3.76
C SER A 165 -9.03 -9.96 4.22
N GLU A 166 -8.68 -11.19 3.87
CA GLU A 166 -9.31 -12.40 4.40
C GLU A 166 -8.95 -12.63 5.87
N ASP A 167 -7.73 -12.25 6.26
CA ASP A 167 -7.27 -12.32 7.65
C ASP A 167 -7.64 -11.04 8.41
N ASP A 168 -7.93 -11.17 9.70
CA ASP A 168 -7.96 -10.02 10.60
C ASP A 168 -6.53 -9.49 10.80
N LEU A 169 -6.23 -8.40 10.11
CA LEU A 169 -4.89 -7.79 10.14
C LEU A 169 -4.65 -6.98 11.43
N GLY A 170 -5.67 -6.73 12.25
CA GLY A 170 -5.54 -5.98 13.50
C GLY A 170 -5.05 -4.53 13.32
N LEU A 171 -5.31 -3.90 12.15
CA LEU A 171 -4.89 -2.55 11.76
C LEU A 171 -5.60 -1.43 12.55
#